data_6a645e2973e8b3951608ef8b14e869a2
#
_entry.id   6a645e2973e8b3951608ef8b14e869a2
#
_cell.length_a   1.000
_cell.length_b   1.000
_cell.length_c   1.000
_cell.angle_alpha   90.00
_cell.angle_beta   90.00
_cell.angle_gamma   90.00
#
_symmetry.space_group_name_H-M   'P 1'
#
loop_
_entity.id
_entity.type
_entity.pdbx_description
1 polymer ?
#
loop_
_entity_poly.entity_id
_entity_poly.type
_entity_poly.pdbx_seq_one_letter_code
_entity_poly.pdbx_strand_id
1 'polypeptide(L)'
;MEDPSLVLDKTEEFLKKNQKWVLAGLVTLVVAVGGYFGFRYYKSEQQNEAAAKLYAAEHFFQMDSLGKVAKGEGKYLSAKKVGDSYDITQTGKLAHLYAGIAFMKENKFKEAITQLEGFSSDDKIIQGRTYALIGDANMELNKLDDAITNYRKAANYYPNQFFTPTYLIKLALAYELKNDAKAAIGVYDELIKDYYNSSERMNAQKYKARLEASLETK
;
A
#
# COMPACT_ATOMS: atom_id res chain seq x y z
N MET A 1 42.43 35.07 13.77
CA MET A 1 42.63 33.67 13.36
C MET A 1 43.27 33.00 14.52
N GLU A 2 42.64 31.92 15.08
CA GLU A 2 43.29 31.12 16.13
C GLU A 2 44.51 30.41 15.52
N ASP A 3 45.58 30.34 16.31
CA ASP A 3 46.83 29.71 15.89
C ASP A 3 46.58 28.21 15.64
N PRO A 4 46.84 27.67 14.42
CA PRO A 4 46.62 26.29 14.09
C PRO A 4 47.28 25.28 15.05
N SER A 5 48.39 25.67 15.69
CA SER A 5 49.11 24.82 16.66
C SER A 5 48.29 24.62 17.94
N LEU A 6 47.62 25.67 18.43
CA LEU A 6 46.77 25.65 19.61
C LEU A 6 45.48 24.78 19.41
N VAL A 7 44.96 24.75 18.19
CA VAL A 7 43.81 23.90 17.83
C VAL A 7 44.21 22.42 17.81
N LEU A 8 45.39 22.13 17.27
CA LEU A 8 45.94 20.75 17.26
C LEU A 8 46.18 20.21 18.68
N ASP A 9 46.81 21.01 19.56
CA ASP A 9 47.10 20.63 20.94
C ASP A 9 45.81 20.34 21.73
N LYS A 10 44.80 21.19 21.62
CA LYS A 10 43.49 21.00 22.27
C LYS A 10 42.76 19.73 21.76
N THR A 11 42.86 19.45 20.47
CA THR A 11 42.27 18.27 19.84
C THR A 11 42.96 16.99 20.33
N GLU A 12 44.29 17.01 20.41
CA GLU A 12 45.07 15.87 20.90
C GLU A 12 44.78 15.59 22.37
N GLU A 13 44.70 16.61 23.21
CA GLU A 13 44.35 16.48 24.63
C GLU A 13 42.94 15.93 24.80
N PHE A 14 41.96 16.41 24.03
CA PHE A 14 40.60 15.90 24.03
C PHE A 14 40.54 14.42 23.64
N LEU A 15 41.25 14.01 22.57
CA LEU A 15 41.31 12.63 22.13
C LEU A 15 41.95 11.71 23.15
N LYS A 16 43.05 12.12 23.78
CA LYS A 16 43.70 11.37 24.85
C LYS A 16 42.78 11.20 26.07
N LYS A 17 42.13 12.29 26.50
CA LYS A 17 41.23 12.25 27.65
C LYS A 17 40.00 11.37 27.42
N ASN A 18 39.48 11.35 26.18
CA ASN A 18 38.23 10.66 25.82
C ASN A 18 38.48 9.38 24.97
N GLN A 19 39.69 8.85 24.96
CA GLN A 19 40.10 7.73 24.07
C GLN A 19 39.11 6.56 24.08
N LYS A 20 38.62 6.14 25.24
CA LYS A 20 37.66 5.02 25.36
C LYS A 20 36.32 5.30 24.65
N TRP A 21 35.81 6.52 24.79
CA TRP A 21 34.56 6.94 24.17
C TRP A 21 34.69 7.14 22.65
N VAL A 22 35.82 7.69 22.21
CA VAL A 22 36.16 7.83 20.79
C VAL A 22 36.30 6.46 20.13
N LEU A 23 37.00 5.52 20.78
CA LEU A 23 37.11 4.16 20.29
C LEU A 23 35.77 3.44 20.24
N ALA A 24 34.94 3.57 21.29
CA ALA A 24 33.59 3.01 21.31
C ALA A 24 32.72 3.58 20.17
N GLY A 25 32.79 4.89 19.92
CA GLY A 25 32.09 5.52 18.81
C GLY A 25 32.53 5.01 17.45
N LEU A 26 33.84 4.83 17.23
CA LEU A 26 34.38 4.25 16.00
C LEU A 26 33.93 2.81 15.78
N VAL A 27 33.99 1.98 16.82
CA VAL A 27 33.51 0.58 16.75
C VAL A 27 32.02 0.55 16.42
N THR A 28 31.22 1.38 17.07
CA THR A 28 29.77 1.47 16.79
C THR A 28 29.52 1.88 15.34
N LEU A 29 30.27 2.85 14.82
CA LEU A 29 30.16 3.28 13.42
C LEU A 29 30.50 2.15 12.45
N VAL A 30 31.60 1.42 12.69
CA VAL A 30 32.00 0.29 11.85
C VAL A 30 30.94 -0.81 11.85
N VAL A 31 30.39 -1.15 13.01
CA VAL A 31 29.31 -2.15 13.12
C VAL A 31 28.04 -1.67 12.41
N ALA A 32 27.67 -0.41 12.55
CA ALA A 32 26.51 0.15 11.88
C ALA A 32 26.68 0.15 10.34
N VAL A 33 27.84 0.58 9.84
CA VAL A 33 28.14 0.58 8.40
C VAL A 33 28.21 -0.85 7.86
N GLY A 34 28.92 -1.75 8.54
CA GLY A 34 29.00 -3.15 8.13
C GLY A 34 27.64 -3.85 8.14
N GLY A 35 26.84 -3.61 9.17
CA GLY A 35 25.47 -4.12 9.27
C GLY A 35 24.56 -3.59 8.16
N TYR A 36 24.65 -2.30 7.82
CA TYR A 36 23.92 -1.71 6.72
C TYR A 36 24.25 -2.36 5.37
N PHE A 37 25.52 -2.51 5.04
CA PHE A 37 25.94 -3.14 3.78
C PHE A 37 25.62 -4.64 3.75
N GLY A 38 25.80 -5.34 4.87
CA GLY A 38 25.42 -6.75 5.00
C GLY A 38 23.94 -6.98 4.79
N PHE A 39 23.09 -6.14 5.43
CA PHE A 39 21.63 -6.20 5.24
C PHE A 39 21.23 -5.87 3.80
N ARG A 40 21.85 -4.87 3.20
CA ARG A 40 21.57 -4.49 1.81
C ARG A 40 21.94 -5.59 0.81
N TYR A 41 23.07 -6.25 1.03
CA TYR A 41 23.49 -7.42 0.24
C TYR A 41 22.48 -8.57 0.38
N TYR A 42 22.13 -8.93 1.62
CA TYR A 42 21.13 -9.97 1.91
C TYR A 42 19.79 -9.66 1.23
N LYS A 43 19.29 -8.43 1.35
CA LYS A 43 18.04 -8.01 0.71
C LYS A 43 18.11 -8.10 -0.81
N SER A 44 19.25 -7.78 -1.43
CA SER A 44 19.47 -7.90 -2.87
C SER A 44 19.40 -9.34 -3.34
N GLU A 45 20.02 -10.27 -2.60
CA GLU A 45 19.98 -11.70 -2.91
C GLU A 45 18.56 -12.25 -2.79
N GLN A 46 17.85 -11.90 -1.71
CA GLN A 46 16.44 -12.27 -1.52
C GLN A 46 15.54 -11.71 -2.62
N GLN A 47 15.83 -10.51 -3.13
CA GLN A 47 15.09 -9.90 -4.25
C GLN A 47 15.24 -10.72 -5.54
N ASN A 48 16.46 -11.18 -5.87
CA ASN A 48 16.73 -11.97 -7.06
C ASN A 48 16.05 -13.35 -6.95
N GLU A 49 16.13 -13.98 -5.80
CA GLU A 49 15.47 -15.27 -5.55
C GLU A 49 13.95 -15.15 -5.62
N ALA A 50 13.38 -14.11 -5.02
CA ALA A 50 11.95 -13.81 -5.08
C ALA A 50 11.48 -13.62 -6.53
N ALA A 51 12.24 -12.88 -7.35
CA ALA A 51 11.92 -12.65 -8.75
C ALA A 51 11.87 -13.96 -9.55
N ALA A 52 12.87 -14.84 -9.37
CA ALA A 52 12.89 -16.14 -10.01
C ALA A 52 11.69 -17.03 -9.61
N LYS A 53 11.25 -16.96 -8.35
CA LYS A 53 10.12 -17.74 -7.84
C LYS A 53 8.76 -17.15 -8.22
N LEU A 54 8.65 -15.82 -8.36
CA LEU A 54 7.41 -15.15 -8.73
C LEU A 54 7.09 -15.31 -10.23
N TYR A 55 8.09 -15.51 -11.08
CA TYR A 55 7.94 -15.53 -12.53
C TYR A 55 6.77 -16.39 -13.04
N ALA A 56 6.59 -17.58 -12.49
CA ALA A 56 5.49 -18.47 -12.90
C ALA A 56 4.12 -17.91 -12.48
N ALA A 57 4.00 -17.38 -11.26
CA ALA A 57 2.76 -16.78 -10.78
C ALA A 57 2.40 -15.52 -11.58
N GLU A 58 3.39 -14.71 -11.97
CA GLU A 58 3.21 -13.56 -12.84
C GLU A 58 2.71 -13.96 -14.23
N HIS A 59 3.32 -15.00 -14.82
CA HIS A 59 2.85 -15.57 -16.09
C HIS A 59 1.40 -16.06 -16.01
N PHE A 60 1.03 -16.78 -14.94
CA PHE A 60 -0.35 -17.21 -14.70
C PHE A 60 -1.30 -16.03 -14.52
N PHE A 61 -0.84 -14.97 -13.87
CA PHE A 61 -1.62 -13.74 -13.71
C PHE A 61 -1.91 -13.07 -15.05
N GLN A 62 -0.91 -12.95 -15.93
CA GLN A 62 -1.08 -12.41 -17.28
C GLN A 62 -2.05 -13.24 -18.14
N MET A 63 -2.10 -14.55 -17.91
CA MET A 63 -3.02 -15.48 -18.60
C MET A 63 -4.41 -15.55 -17.94
N ASP A 64 -4.74 -14.68 -16.99
CA ASP A 64 -5.97 -14.70 -16.16
C ASP A 64 -6.21 -16.04 -15.43
N SER A 65 -5.16 -16.83 -15.24
CA SER A 65 -5.22 -18.13 -14.53
C SER A 65 -5.07 -17.93 -13.03
N LEU A 66 -5.97 -17.11 -12.44
CA LEU A 66 -5.83 -16.61 -11.07
C LEU A 66 -5.86 -17.69 -9.99
N GLY A 67 -6.56 -18.82 -10.24
CA GLY A 67 -6.50 -19.98 -9.36
C GLY A 67 -5.07 -20.55 -9.19
N LYS A 68 -4.27 -20.54 -10.26
CA LYS A 68 -2.85 -20.95 -10.21
C LYS A 68 -1.98 -19.91 -9.51
N VAL A 69 -2.31 -18.62 -9.64
CA VAL A 69 -1.65 -17.55 -8.88
C VAL A 69 -1.84 -17.73 -7.38
N ALA A 70 -3.07 -18.05 -6.98
CA ALA A 70 -3.42 -18.22 -5.56
C ALA A 70 -2.84 -19.50 -4.93
N LYS A 71 -2.83 -20.60 -5.68
CA LYS A 71 -2.49 -21.96 -5.15
C LYS A 71 -1.10 -22.43 -5.55
N GLY A 72 -0.52 -21.89 -6.62
CA GLY A 72 0.64 -22.46 -7.30
C GLY A 72 0.25 -23.63 -8.22
N GLU A 73 1.22 -24.17 -8.95
CA GLU A 73 1.02 -25.33 -9.81
C GLU A 73 2.30 -26.18 -9.89
N GLY A 74 2.19 -27.46 -9.53
CA GLY A 74 3.33 -28.37 -9.55
C GLY A 74 4.48 -27.88 -8.66
N LYS A 75 5.65 -27.61 -9.28
CA LYS A 75 6.83 -27.06 -8.59
C LYS A 75 6.81 -25.55 -8.41
N TYR A 76 5.87 -24.85 -9.03
CA TYR A 76 5.79 -23.39 -8.99
C TYR A 76 5.03 -22.93 -7.74
N LEU A 77 5.64 -22.00 -7.03
CA LEU A 77 5.04 -21.44 -5.81
C LEU A 77 3.85 -20.55 -6.15
N SER A 78 2.88 -20.50 -5.24
CA SER A 78 1.83 -19.47 -5.30
C SER A 78 2.40 -18.09 -5.01
N ALA A 79 1.76 -17.05 -5.54
CA ALA A 79 2.12 -15.67 -5.24
C ALA A 79 2.09 -15.39 -3.72
N LYS A 80 1.07 -15.94 -3.00
CA LYS A 80 1.01 -15.86 -1.53
C LYS A 80 2.29 -16.38 -0.88
N LYS A 81 2.76 -17.57 -1.26
CA LYS A 81 3.96 -18.17 -0.65
C LYS A 81 5.22 -17.37 -0.95
N VAL A 82 5.32 -16.79 -2.14
CA VAL A 82 6.43 -15.89 -2.48
C VAL A 82 6.35 -14.61 -1.64
N GLY A 83 5.17 -13.98 -1.53
CA GLY A 83 4.96 -12.80 -0.69
C GLY A 83 5.39 -13.05 0.75
N ASP A 84 4.84 -14.08 1.38
CA ASP A 84 5.11 -14.44 2.77
C ASP A 84 6.59 -14.77 3.04
N SER A 85 7.32 -15.32 2.06
CA SER A 85 8.72 -15.73 2.23
C SER A 85 9.72 -14.59 1.96
N TYR A 86 9.32 -13.58 1.18
CA TYR A 86 10.20 -12.51 0.69
C TYR A 86 9.62 -11.11 0.92
N ASP A 87 8.86 -10.91 1.99
CA ASP A 87 8.11 -9.69 2.33
C ASP A 87 8.95 -8.41 2.41
N ILE A 88 10.24 -8.56 2.80
CA ILE A 88 11.20 -7.45 2.86
C ILE A 88 11.64 -6.94 1.48
N THR A 89 11.31 -7.67 0.39
CA THR A 89 11.70 -7.33 -0.98
C THR A 89 10.56 -6.66 -1.75
N GLN A 90 10.88 -5.91 -2.80
CA GLN A 90 9.85 -5.33 -3.67
C GLN A 90 9.06 -6.41 -4.42
N THR A 91 9.72 -7.49 -4.84
CA THR A 91 9.06 -8.62 -5.49
C THR A 91 8.12 -9.36 -4.55
N GLY A 92 8.49 -9.55 -3.27
CA GLY A 92 7.60 -10.14 -2.27
C GLY A 92 6.36 -9.30 -2.05
N LYS A 93 6.52 -7.97 -1.97
CA LYS A 93 5.38 -7.04 -1.89
C LYS A 93 4.49 -7.14 -3.13
N LEU A 94 5.07 -7.19 -4.34
CA LEU A 94 4.30 -7.37 -5.57
C LEU A 94 3.57 -8.73 -5.60
N ALA A 95 4.18 -9.77 -5.07
CA ALA A 95 3.56 -11.08 -4.94
C ALA A 95 2.33 -11.05 -4.04
N HIS A 96 2.35 -10.28 -2.95
CA HIS A 96 1.18 -10.01 -2.13
C HIS A 96 0.03 -9.36 -2.92
N LEU A 97 0.32 -8.38 -3.78
CA LEU A 97 -0.70 -7.77 -4.64
C LEU A 97 -1.34 -8.81 -5.58
N TYR A 98 -0.53 -9.61 -6.26
CA TYR A 98 -1.04 -10.66 -7.15
C TYR A 98 -1.88 -11.70 -6.39
N ALA A 99 -1.41 -12.13 -5.22
CA ALA A 99 -2.17 -13.05 -4.37
C ALA A 99 -3.50 -12.44 -3.91
N GLY A 100 -3.49 -11.19 -3.48
CA GLY A 100 -4.68 -10.46 -3.06
C GLY A 100 -5.72 -10.37 -4.19
N ILE A 101 -5.31 -10.00 -5.39
CA ILE A 101 -6.20 -9.93 -6.56
C ILE A 101 -6.74 -11.34 -6.92
N ALA A 102 -5.91 -12.37 -6.85
CA ALA A 102 -6.32 -13.74 -7.11
C ALA A 102 -7.36 -14.22 -6.08
N PHE A 103 -7.17 -13.92 -4.80
CA PHE A 103 -8.13 -14.24 -3.76
C PHE A 103 -9.44 -13.45 -3.88
N MET A 104 -9.41 -12.19 -4.33
CA MET A 104 -10.63 -11.43 -4.67
C MET A 104 -11.48 -12.18 -5.70
N LYS A 105 -10.87 -12.69 -6.76
CA LYS A 105 -11.55 -13.44 -7.82
C LYS A 105 -12.07 -14.80 -7.36
N GLU A 106 -11.45 -15.40 -6.36
CA GLU A 106 -11.92 -16.65 -5.73
C GLU A 106 -12.97 -16.40 -4.63
N ASN A 107 -13.42 -15.16 -4.42
CA ASN A 107 -14.33 -14.73 -3.34
C ASN A 107 -13.79 -15.03 -1.93
N LYS A 108 -12.47 -15.14 -1.79
CA LYS A 108 -11.76 -15.31 -0.52
C LYS A 108 -11.35 -13.97 0.05
N PHE A 109 -12.35 -13.17 0.43
CA PHE A 109 -12.14 -11.76 0.74
C PHE A 109 -11.29 -11.52 1.99
N LYS A 110 -11.34 -12.40 2.99
CA LYS A 110 -10.48 -12.28 4.19
C LYS A 110 -9.01 -12.49 3.83
N GLU A 111 -8.72 -13.52 3.05
CA GLU A 111 -7.37 -13.82 2.56
C GLU A 111 -6.88 -12.72 1.60
N ALA A 112 -7.78 -12.19 0.77
CA ALA A 112 -7.48 -11.08 -0.11
C ALA A 112 -7.03 -9.85 0.68
N ILE A 113 -7.75 -9.44 1.72
CA ILE A 113 -7.39 -8.32 2.59
C ILE A 113 -6.00 -8.54 3.19
N THR A 114 -5.76 -9.71 3.80
CA THR A 114 -4.46 -10.03 4.42
C THR A 114 -3.31 -9.89 3.43
N GLN A 115 -3.49 -10.34 2.19
CA GLN A 115 -2.45 -10.23 1.17
C GLN A 115 -2.29 -8.79 0.67
N LEU A 116 -3.39 -8.08 0.41
CA LEU A 116 -3.35 -6.69 -0.04
C LEU A 116 -2.71 -5.75 1.00
N GLU A 117 -2.88 -6.03 2.29
CA GLU A 117 -2.22 -5.30 3.38
C GLU A 117 -0.71 -5.53 3.42
N GLY A 118 -0.22 -6.66 2.96
CA GLY A 118 1.21 -6.94 2.77
C GLY A 118 1.86 -6.18 1.62
N PHE A 119 1.07 -5.62 0.70
CA PHE A 119 1.59 -4.82 -0.40
C PHE A 119 1.94 -3.39 0.03
N SER A 120 3.09 -2.90 -0.41
CA SER A 120 3.42 -1.48 -0.36
C SER A 120 4.32 -1.08 -1.54
N SER A 121 4.07 0.09 -2.10
CA SER A 121 4.79 0.61 -3.27
C SER A 121 4.94 2.12 -3.22
N ASP A 122 6.03 2.60 -3.83
CA ASP A 122 6.24 4.03 -4.08
C ASP A 122 5.38 4.53 -5.27
N ASP A 123 4.85 3.62 -6.10
CA ASP A 123 3.84 3.94 -7.10
C ASP A 123 2.51 4.27 -6.43
N LYS A 124 2.23 5.57 -6.40
CA LYS A 124 1.06 6.12 -5.69
C LYS A 124 -0.27 5.67 -6.33
N ILE A 125 -0.29 5.39 -7.62
CA ILE A 125 -1.50 4.93 -8.32
C ILE A 125 -1.82 3.50 -7.91
N ILE A 126 -0.84 2.60 -7.98
CA ILE A 126 -1.02 1.20 -7.59
C ILE A 126 -1.34 1.10 -6.11
N GLN A 127 -0.67 1.89 -5.25
CA GLN A 127 -0.95 1.91 -3.81
C GLN A 127 -2.38 2.39 -3.52
N GLY A 128 -2.84 3.45 -4.17
CA GLY A 128 -4.22 3.94 -4.04
C GLY A 128 -5.26 2.91 -4.48
N ARG A 129 -5.00 2.23 -5.61
CA ARG A 129 -5.86 1.13 -6.09
C ARG A 129 -5.90 -0.05 -5.11
N THR A 130 -4.79 -0.35 -4.46
CA THR A 130 -4.75 -1.43 -3.45
C THR A 130 -5.64 -1.10 -2.26
N TYR A 131 -5.66 0.14 -1.78
CA TYR A 131 -6.63 0.55 -0.75
C TYR A 131 -8.08 0.40 -1.22
N ALA A 132 -8.38 0.75 -2.48
CA ALA A 132 -9.72 0.54 -3.03
C ALA A 132 -10.10 -0.96 -3.10
N LEU A 133 -9.17 -1.84 -3.46
CA LEU A 133 -9.40 -3.30 -3.46
C LEU A 133 -9.67 -3.84 -2.04
N ILE A 134 -8.95 -3.33 -1.02
CA ILE A 134 -9.25 -3.67 0.38
C ILE A 134 -10.65 -3.19 0.76
N GLY A 135 -11.04 -1.99 0.30
CA GLY A 135 -12.40 -1.48 0.43
C GLY A 135 -13.43 -2.42 -0.21
N ASP A 136 -13.18 -2.85 -1.45
CA ASP A 136 -14.05 -3.79 -2.17
C ASP A 136 -14.22 -5.11 -1.40
N ALA A 137 -13.13 -5.69 -0.90
CA ALA A 137 -13.18 -6.91 -0.12
C ALA A 137 -13.96 -6.74 1.20
N ASN A 138 -13.84 -5.58 1.85
CA ASN A 138 -14.61 -5.27 3.05
C ASN A 138 -16.10 -5.08 2.76
N MET A 139 -16.47 -4.51 1.59
CA MET A 139 -17.85 -4.45 1.13
C MET A 139 -18.46 -5.83 1.00
N GLU A 140 -17.77 -6.75 0.34
CA GLU A 140 -18.23 -8.14 0.17
C GLU A 140 -18.39 -8.88 1.50
N LEU A 141 -17.61 -8.50 2.52
CA LEU A 141 -17.73 -9.01 3.89
C LEU A 141 -18.77 -8.28 4.74
N ASN A 142 -19.50 -7.31 4.16
CA ASN A 142 -20.43 -6.40 4.86
C ASN A 142 -19.79 -5.62 6.04
N LYS A 143 -18.47 -5.36 5.94
CA LYS A 143 -17.72 -4.55 6.88
C LYS A 143 -17.69 -3.09 6.41
N LEU A 144 -18.83 -2.42 6.50
CA LEU A 144 -19.05 -1.12 5.89
C LEU A 144 -18.09 -0.03 6.42
N ASP A 145 -17.76 -0.04 7.71
CA ASP A 145 -16.85 0.95 8.30
C ASP A 145 -15.42 0.80 7.79
N ASP A 146 -14.96 -0.45 7.66
CA ASP A 146 -13.64 -0.76 7.10
C ASP A 146 -13.59 -0.39 5.60
N ALA A 147 -14.66 -0.65 4.86
CA ALA A 147 -14.79 -0.26 3.45
C ALA A 147 -14.72 1.26 3.29
N ILE A 148 -15.51 2.02 4.04
CA ILE A 148 -15.51 3.49 4.07
C ILE A 148 -14.11 4.03 4.34
N THR A 149 -13.43 3.48 5.36
CA THR A 149 -12.06 3.88 5.72
C THR A 149 -11.09 3.68 4.56
N ASN A 150 -11.15 2.52 3.93
CA ASN A 150 -10.23 2.19 2.85
C ASN A 150 -10.52 2.95 1.55
N TYR A 151 -11.80 3.17 1.19
CA TYR A 151 -12.14 4.01 0.04
C TYR A 151 -11.74 5.47 0.25
N ARG A 152 -11.94 6.03 1.45
CA ARG A 152 -11.47 7.38 1.77
C ARG A 152 -9.95 7.47 1.70
N LYS A 153 -9.23 6.45 2.20
CA LYS A 153 -7.77 6.35 2.07
C LYS A 153 -7.34 6.31 0.60
N ALA A 154 -8.02 5.51 -0.23
CA ALA A 154 -7.75 5.45 -1.66
C ALA A 154 -7.94 6.81 -2.35
N ALA A 155 -9.05 7.50 -2.07
CA ALA A 155 -9.35 8.81 -2.64
C ALA A 155 -8.33 9.88 -2.25
N ASN A 156 -7.85 9.86 -1.01
CA ASN A 156 -6.94 10.89 -0.46
C ASN A 156 -5.47 10.58 -0.66
N TYR A 157 -5.08 9.34 -1.01
CA TYR A 157 -3.67 8.95 -1.10
C TYR A 157 -2.92 9.66 -2.23
N TYR A 158 -3.52 9.73 -3.40
CA TYR A 158 -3.01 10.47 -4.56
C TYR A 158 -4.16 11.00 -5.42
N PRO A 159 -4.79 12.12 -5.02
CA PRO A 159 -5.95 12.66 -5.71
C PRO A 159 -5.64 12.97 -7.18
N ASN A 160 -6.46 12.46 -8.09
CA ASN A 160 -6.32 12.68 -9.52
C ASN A 160 -7.66 12.54 -10.24
N GLN A 161 -7.76 13.10 -11.46
CA GLN A 161 -8.99 13.16 -12.22
C GLN A 161 -9.48 11.80 -12.78
N PHE A 162 -8.62 10.76 -12.77
CA PHE A 162 -8.94 9.48 -13.38
C PHE A 162 -9.46 8.44 -12.39
N PHE A 163 -8.81 8.30 -11.24
CA PHE A 163 -9.11 7.23 -10.29
C PHE A 163 -9.92 7.70 -9.08
N THR A 164 -9.67 8.93 -8.59
CA THR A 164 -10.34 9.45 -7.39
C THR A 164 -11.86 9.50 -7.53
N PRO A 165 -12.44 9.91 -8.67
CA PRO A 165 -13.90 9.88 -8.83
C PRO A 165 -14.51 8.50 -8.61
N THR A 166 -13.89 7.45 -9.13
CA THR A 166 -14.34 6.07 -8.92
C THR A 166 -14.30 5.67 -7.44
N TYR A 167 -13.25 6.08 -6.70
CA TYR A 167 -13.14 5.80 -5.26
C TYR A 167 -14.21 6.56 -4.46
N LEU A 168 -14.51 7.80 -4.84
CA LEU A 168 -15.58 8.59 -4.20
C LEU A 168 -16.98 7.99 -4.45
N ILE A 169 -17.26 7.48 -5.65
CA ILE A 169 -18.51 6.74 -5.90
C ILE A 169 -18.63 5.53 -4.97
N LYS A 170 -17.59 4.72 -4.86
CA LYS A 170 -17.58 3.55 -3.98
C LYS A 170 -17.75 3.93 -2.51
N LEU A 171 -17.11 5.02 -2.09
CA LEU A 171 -17.24 5.58 -0.75
C LEU A 171 -18.67 6.04 -0.45
N ALA A 172 -19.27 6.76 -1.37
CA ALA A 172 -20.67 7.22 -1.21
C ALA A 172 -21.63 6.04 -1.13
N LEU A 173 -21.48 5.04 -2.00
CA LEU A 173 -22.30 3.81 -1.96
C LEU A 173 -22.12 3.05 -0.64
N ALA A 174 -20.92 3.01 -0.06
CA ALA A 174 -20.71 2.40 1.26
C ALA A 174 -21.45 3.15 2.37
N TYR A 175 -21.50 4.49 2.32
CA TYR A 175 -22.31 5.30 3.23
C TYR A 175 -23.83 5.07 3.02
N GLU A 176 -24.27 4.93 1.76
CA GLU A 176 -25.67 4.60 1.49
C GLU A 176 -26.08 3.26 2.10
N LEU A 177 -25.26 2.22 1.92
CA LEU A 177 -25.51 0.91 2.52
C LEU A 177 -25.49 0.93 4.05
N LYS A 178 -24.71 1.85 4.63
CA LYS A 178 -24.71 2.13 6.08
C LYS A 178 -25.93 2.93 6.54
N ASN A 179 -26.82 3.35 5.62
CA ASN A 179 -27.96 4.26 5.85
C ASN A 179 -27.54 5.66 6.31
N ASP A 180 -26.31 6.09 6.01
CA ASP A 180 -25.83 7.45 6.26
C ASP A 180 -25.97 8.31 4.98
N ALA A 181 -27.22 8.64 4.64
CA ALA A 181 -27.52 9.43 3.45
C ALA A 181 -26.85 10.82 3.46
N LYS A 182 -26.69 11.43 4.65
CA LYS A 182 -26.05 12.74 4.77
C LYS A 182 -24.56 12.67 4.41
N ALA A 183 -23.85 11.68 4.90
CA ALA A 183 -22.44 11.47 4.53
C ALA A 183 -22.28 11.13 3.04
N ALA A 184 -23.16 10.28 2.50
CA ALA A 184 -23.16 9.95 1.07
C ALA A 184 -23.35 11.19 0.19
N ILE A 185 -24.33 12.06 0.50
CA ILE A 185 -24.56 13.34 -0.21
C ILE A 185 -23.30 14.21 -0.16
N GLY A 186 -22.64 14.33 0.99
CA GLY A 186 -21.41 15.10 1.11
C GLY A 186 -20.26 14.59 0.22
N VAL A 187 -20.15 13.26 0.06
CA VAL A 187 -19.16 12.66 -0.86
C VAL A 187 -19.52 12.90 -2.32
N TYR A 188 -20.80 12.83 -2.68
CA TYR A 188 -21.26 13.18 -4.04
C TYR A 188 -21.01 14.65 -4.35
N ASP A 189 -21.22 15.56 -3.38
CA ASP A 189 -20.89 16.99 -3.55
C ASP A 189 -19.40 17.22 -3.79
N GLU A 190 -18.53 16.54 -3.04
CA GLU A 190 -17.06 16.55 -3.25
C GLU A 190 -16.74 16.14 -4.70
N LEU A 191 -17.31 15.03 -5.18
CA LEU A 191 -17.06 14.54 -6.53
C LEU A 191 -17.56 15.54 -7.60
N ILE A 192 -18.79 16.04 -7.47
CA ILE A 192 -19.43 16.95 -8.44
C ILE A 192 -18.63 18.25 -8.55
N LYS A 193 -18.12 18.75 -7.43
CA LYS A 193 -17.40 20.02 -7.34
C LYS A 193 -15.95 19.88 -7.82
N ASP A 194 -15.21 18.92 -7.27
CA ASP A 194 -13.76 18.86 -7.42
C ASP A 194 -13.32 18.02 -8.63
N TYR A 195 -14.23 17.18 -9.15
CA TYR A 195 -13.98 16.29 -10.30
C TYR A 195 -15.03 16.51 -11.42
N TYR A 196 -15.32 17.75 -11.74
CA TYR A 196 -16.39 18.15 -12.66
C TYR A 196 -16.26 17.61 -14.09
N ASN A 197 -15.07 17.20 -14.52
CA ASN A 197 -14.80 16.60 -15.84
C ASN A 197 -14.81 15.07 -15.82
N SER A 198 -15.08 14.43 -14.67
CA SER A 198 -15.08 12.97 -14.59
C SER A 198 -16.36 12.35 -15.22
N SER A 199 -16.21 11.13 -15.72
CA SER A 199 -17.35 10.32 -16.21
C SER A 199 -18.34 9.98 -15.10
N GLU A 200 -17.89 9.93 -13.85
CA GLU A 200 -18.66 9.60 -12.66
C GLU A 200 -19.59 10.73 -12.20
N ARG A 201 -19.35 11.97 -12.63
CA ARG A 201 -20.11 13.15 -12.19
C ARG A 201 -21.62 13.00 -12.43
N MET A 202 -22.03 12.53 -13.60
CA MET A 202 -23.45 12.37 -13.91
C MET A 202 -24.14 11.35 -12.98
N ASN A 203 -23.44 10.25 -12.67
CA ASN A 203 -23.93 9.27 -11.72
C ASN A 203 -24.03 9.86 -10.30
N ALA A 204 -23.03 10.64 -9.88
CA ALA A 204 -23.03 11.30 -8.59
C ALA A 204 -24.22 12.28 -8.45
N GLN A 205 -24.49 13.08 -9.48
CA GLN A 205 -25.65 13.98 -9.49
C GLN A 205 -26.98 13.22 -9.38
N LYS A 206 -27.13 12.12 -10.13
CA LYS A 206 -28.32 11.27 -10.10
C LYS A 206 -28.53 10.63 -8.72
N TYR A 207 -27.49 10.07 -8.13
CA TYR A 207 -27.56 9.39 -6.83
C TYR A 207 -27.82 10.39 -5.71
N LYS A 208 -27.14 11.56 -5.73
CA LYS A 208 -27.40 12.65 -4.81
C LYS A 208 -28.87 13.07 -4.83
N ALA A 209 -29.41 13.43 -6.01
CA ALA A 209 -30.80 13.86 -6.15
C ALA A 209 -31.80 12.81 -5.63
N ARG A 210 -31.56 11.52 -5.87
CA ARG A 210 -32.37 10.42 -5.34
C ARG A 210 -32.37 10.41 -3.80
N LEU A 211 -31.18 10.57 -3.16
CA LEU A 211 -31.08 10.61 -1.71
C LEU A 211 -31.76 11.83 -1.10
N GLU A 212 -31.56 13.00 -1.68
CA GLU A 212 -32.21 14.24 -1.23
C GLU A 212 -33.74 14.11 -1.26
N ALA A 213 -34.32 13.63 -2.38
CA ALA A 213 -35.72 13.36 -2.47
C ALA A 213 -36.25 12.36 -1.42
N SER A 214 -35.45 11.35 -1.10
CA SER A 214 -35.82 10.36 -0.07
C SER A 214 -35.79 10.89 1.36
N LEU A 215 -35.05 11.97 1.62
CA LEU A 215 -35.01 12.64 2.92
C LEU A 215 -36.16 13.63 3.11
N GLU A 216 -36.66 14.24 2.01
CA GLU A 216 -37.79 15.17 2.05
C GLU A 216 -39.14 14.46 2.27
N THR A 217 -39.21 13.16 1.97
CA THR A 217 -40.45 12.37 2.09
C THR A 217 -40.59 11.66 3.44
N LYS A 218 -39.66 11.80 4.36
CA LYS A 218 -39.65 11.27 5.74
C LYS A 218 -39.99 12.34 6.75
#